data_b046dbfea29c1f30f3eaaa275d36780b
#
_entry.id   b046dbfea29c1f30f3eaaa275d36780b
#
_cell.length_a   1.000
_cell.length_b   1.000
_cell.length_c   1.000
_cell.angle_alpha   90.00
_cell.angle_beta   90.00
_cell.angle_gamma   90.00
#
_symmetry.space_group_name_H-M   'P 1'
#
loop_
_entity.id
_entity.type
_entity.pdbx_description
1 polymer ?
#
loop_
_entity_poly.entity_id
_entity_poly.type
_entity_poly.pdbx_seq_one_letter_code
_entity_poly.pdbx_strand_id
1 'polypeptide(L)'
;VNCWPNVNFDIGAINNFLKIFLPAGFYYKTFMWPKSFWYRIYEPFIRKAAGLGVASTKHDNERYEHKYEYCDLLIAGSGPSGLAGAYAAAKNGAKVILAEDKPRFGGSLLTSDVNIGNQSGKEWAEGIVAELKTMPNVVVKNRSQIFGYYDHNMLVMSEKVSDHLPKTKKYHPNKRLWYIRAKEVLISSGSIERPIVFGNNDTPGVMLSSAAKEYLKVY
;
A
#
# COMPACT_ATOMS: atom_id res chain seq x y z
N VAL A 1 -20.06 1.64 0.01
CA VAL A 1 -20.82 2.89 0.20
C VAL A 1 -21.83 2.66 1.30
N ASN A 2 -21.84 3.53 2.30
CA ASN A 2 -22.64 3.35 3.52
C ASN A 2 -23.95 4.14 3.42
N CYS A 3 -24.75 3.83 2.44
CA CYS A 3 -26.05 4.45 2.18
C CYS A 3 -27.18 3.42 2.32
N TRP A 4 -28.34 3.84 2.79
CA TRP A 4 -29.52 3.00 2.94
C TRP A 4 -30.80 3.79 2.65
N PRO A 5 -31.75 3.26 1.83
CA PRO A 5 -31.72 1.97 1.14
C PRO A 5 -30.86 1.93 -0.13
N ASN A 6 -30.52 3.06 -0.75
CA ASN A 6 -29.67 3.13 -1.95
C ASN A 6 -28.98 4.49 -2.10
N VAL A 7 -28.10 4.62 -3.09
CA VAL A 7 -27.30 5.83 -3.33
C VAL A 7 -28.15 7.05 -3.72
N ASN A 8 -29.28 6.84 -4.40
CA ASN A 8 -30.15 7.93 -4.85
C ASN A 8 -31.10 8.44 -3.75
N PHE A 9 -31.34 7.59 -2.74
CA PHE A 9 -32.19 7.93 -1.60
C PHE A 9 -31.54 7.34 -0.33
N ASP A 10 -30.78 8.16 0.37
CA ASP A 10 -30.05 7.77 1.57
C ASP A 10 -30.66 8.42 2.81
N ILE A 11 -31.29 7.62 3.65
CA ILE A 11 -31.82 8.09 4.94
C ILE A 11 -30.68 8.56 5.86
N GLY A 12 -29.47 8.00 5.72
CA GLY A 12 -28.29 8.44 6.47
C GLY A 12 -27.92 9.91 6.23
N ALA A 13 -28.39 10.51 5.13
CA ALA A 13 -28.19 11.93 4.84
C ALA A 13 -28.80 12.87 5.89
N ILE A 14 -29.71 12.38 6.74
CA ILE A 14 -30.25 13.14 7.88
C ILE A 14 -29.11 13.59 8.82
N ASN A 15 -28.00 12.87 8.86
CA ASN A 15 -26.83 13.24 9.64
C ASN A 15 -26.21 14.57 9.19
N ASN A 16 -26.47 15.01 7.95
CA ASN A 16 -26.01 16.31 7.45
C ASN A 16 -26.72 17.46 8.18
N PHE A 17 -27.96 17.26 8.61
CA PHE A 17 -28.68 18.23 9.43
C PHE A 17 -28.25 18.18 10.90
N LEU A 18 -27.84 16.99 11.37
CA LEU A 18 -27.37 16.77 12.73
C LEU A 18 -25.90 17.14 12.95
N LYS A 19 -25.18 17.58 11.92
CA LYS A 19 -23.76 17.92 11.97
C LYS A 19 -23.39 18.94 13.07
N ILE A 20 -24.33 19.83 13.41
CA ILE A 20 -24.15 20.83 14.49
C ILE A 20 -23.91 20.11 15.84
N PHE A 21 -24.55 18.97 16.06
CA PHE A 21 -24.39 18.15 17.27
C PHE A 21 -23.24 17.16 17.20
N LEU A 22 -22.63 17.03 16.02
CA LEU A 22 -21.55 16.08 15.74
C LEU A 22 -20.24 16.80 15.33
N PRO A 23 -19.73 17.76 16.14
CA PRO A 23 -18.45 18.39 15.86
C PRO A 23 -17.31 17.40 15.95
N ALA A 24 -16.12 17.78 15.48
CA ALA A 24 -14.92 16.95 15.63
C ALA A 24 -14.72 16.51 17.09
N GLY A 25 -14.53 15.21 17.30
CA GLY A 25 -14.44 14.61 18.65
C GLY A 25 -15.79 14.42 19.37
N PHE A 26 -16.92 14.50 18.67
CA PHE A 26 -18.26 14.32 19.25
C PHE A 26 -18.40 13.02 20.06
N TYR A 27 -17.76 11.95 19.63
CA TYR A 27 -17.82 10.66 20.32
C TYR A 27 -17.14 10.68 21.70
N TYR A 28 -16.19 11.58 21.95
CA TYR A 28 -15.62 11.79 23.28
C TYR A 28 -16.52 12.60 24.23
N LYS A 29 -17.49 13.34 23.71
CA LYS A 29 -18.38 14.21 24.47
C LYS A 29 -19.79 13.64 24.55
N THR A 30 -20.39 13.27 23.42
CA THR A 30 -21.80 12.92 23.31
C THR A 30 -22.09 11.50 23.79
N PHE A 31 -21.19 10.54 23.50
CA PHE A 31 -21.43 9.11 23.79
C PHE A 31 -20.67 8.58 25.00
N MET A 32 -20.15 9.46 25.85
CA MET A 32 -19.39 9.04 27.04
C MET A 32 -20.28 8.81 28.27
N TRP A 33 -21.55 9.14 28.20
CA TRP A 33 -22.48 8.96 29.33
C TRP A 33 -23.78 8.26 28.87
N PRO A 34 -24.22 7.22 29.60
CA PRO A 34 -23.49 6.51 30.63
C PRO A 34 -22.36 5.64 30.06
N LYS A 35 -21.21 5.59 30.74
CA LYS A 35 -20.00 4.87 30.28
C LYS A 35 -20.24 3.39 29.96
N SER A 36 -21.15 2.73 30.72
CA SER A 36 -21.51 1.32 30.53
C SER A 36 -22.13 1.02 29.16
N PHE A 37 -22.66 2.04 28.47
CA PHE A 37 -23.31 1.88 27.17
C PHE A 37 -22.32 1.95 26.01
N TRP A 38 -21.08 2.39 26.25
CA TRP A 38 -20.09 2.53 25.17
C TRP A 38 -19.94 1.24 24.36
N TYR A 39 -19.50 0.16 25.00
CA TYR A 39 -19.25 -1.12 24.30
C TYR A 39 -20.52 -1.86 23.88
N ARG A 40 -21.65 -1.63 24.55
CA ARG A 40 -22.87 -2.39 24.31
C ARG A 40 -23.78 -1.75 23.28
N ILE A 41 -23.76 -0.43 23.14
CA ILE A 41 -24.73 0.33 22.33
C ILE A 41 -24.01 1.26 21.37
N TYR A 42 -23.22 2.22 21.89
CA TYR A 42 -22.70 3.31 21.09
C TYR A 42 -21.65 2.85 20.07
N GLU A 43 -20.63 2.09 20.49
CA GLU A 43 -19.57 1.61 19.62
C GLU A 43 -20.09 0.69 18.52
N PRO A 44 -20.92 -0.34 18.77
CA PRO A 44 -21.49 -1.17 17.71
C PRO A 44 -22.33 -0.38 16.71
N PHE A 45 -23.11 0.60 17.16
CA PHE A 45 -23.90 1.44 16.28
C PHE A 45 -23.02 2.33 15.41
N ILE A 46 -22.04 3.02 16.02
CA ILE A 46 -21.10 3.90 15.31
C ILE A 46 -20.26 3.08 14.32
N ARG A 47 -19.75 1.93 14.74
CA ARG A 47 -19.00 1.02 13.87
C ARG A 47 -19.81 0.60 12.64
N LYS A 48 -21.07 0.21 12.84
CA LYS A 48 -21.98 -0.17 11.76
C LYS A 48 -22.27 1.01 10.84
N ALA A 49 -22.54 2.16 11.40
CA ALA A 49 -22.79 3.40 10.64
C ALA A 49 -21.56 3.85 9.85
N ALA A 50 -20.35 3.68 10.40
CA ALA A 50 -19.11 3.97 9.72
C ALA A 50 -18.67 2.89 8.69
N GLY A 51 -19.38 1.75 8.61
CA GLY A 51 -19.04 0.68 7.68
C GLY A 51 -17.75 -0.08 8.00
N LEU A 52 -17.26 -0.01 9.23
CA LEU A 52 -15.99 -0.62 9.65
C LEU A 52 -16.04 -2.17 9.73
N GLY A 53 -17.23 -2.77 9.71
CA GLY A 53 -17.38 -4.21 9.81
C GLY A 53 -16.98 -4.78 11.17
N VAL A 54 -16.85 -6.09 11.23
CA VAL A 54 -16.44 -6.84 12.42
C VAL A 54 -15.29 -7.76 12.06
N ALA A 55 -14.27 -7.83 12.93
CA ALA A 55 -13.15 -8.75 12.74
C ALA A 55 -13.65 -10.20 12.69
N SER A 56 -13.08 -10.98 11.78
CA SER A 56 -13.41 -12.40 11.69
C SER A 56 -12.95 -13.15 12.94
N THR A 57 -13.83 -13.97 13.49
CA THR A 57 -13.52 -14.92 14.58
C THR A 57 -13.16 -16.31 14.06
N LYS A 58 -13.17 -16.51 12.74
CA LYS A 58 -12.79 -17.77 12.12
C LYS A 58 -11.29 -17.99 12.29
N HIS A 59 -10.92 -19.24 12.53
CA HIS A 59 -9.51 -19.63 12.58
C HIS A 59 -8.82 -19.30 11.24
N ASP A 60 -7.65 -18.69 11.32
CA ASP A 60 -6.81 -18.42 10.17
C ASP A 60 -5.97 -19.68 9.86
N ASN A 61 -6.25 -20.32 8.75
CA ASN A 61 -5.53 -21.50 8.27
C ASN A 61 -4.34 -21.14 7.36
N GLU A 62 -4.07 -19.87 7.16
CA GLU A 62 -2.96 -19.41 6.33
C GLU A 62 -1.62 -19.65 7.02
N ARG A 63 -0.58 -19.79 6.22
CA ARG A 63 0.80 -19.96 6.69
C ARG A 63 1.57 -18.67 6.50
N TYR A 64 2.34 -18.33 7.52
CA TYR A 64 3.19 -17.15 7.53
C TYR A 64 4.63 -17.57 7.83
N GLU A 65 5.59 -16.90 7.21
CA GLU A 65 7.02 -17.13 7.43
C GLU A 65 7.70 -15.86 7.92
N HIS A 66 8.73 -16.05 8.73
CA HIS A 66 9.68 -15.01 9.12
C HIS A 66 11.03 -15.28 8.48
N LYS A 67 11.64 -14.26 7.88
CA LYS A 67 12.96 -14.32 7.25
C LYS A 67 13.83 -13.18 7.75
N TYR A 68 15.12 -13.45 7.82
CA TYR A 68 16.14 -12.48 8.21
C TYR A 68 17.13 -12.34 7.07
N GLU A 69 17.48 -11.10 6.74
CA GLU A 69 18.39 -10.82 5.65
C GLU A 69 19.29 -9.62 5.97
N TYR A 70 20.40 -9.55 5.25
CA TYR A 70 21.36 -8.47 5.32
C TYR A 70 21.69 -7.99 3.91
N CYS A 71 21.84 -6.66 3.76
CA CYS A 71 22.29 -6.05 2.50
C CYS A 71 23.14 -4.81 2.74
N ASP A 72 23.89 -4.41 1.72
CA ASP A 72 24.60 -3.14 1.75
C ASP A 72 23.64 -1.98 1.49
N LEU A 73 22.71 -2.16 0.54
CA LEU A 73 21.69 -1.16 0.22
C LEU A 73 20.30 -1.80 0.11
N LEU A 74 19.37 -1.30 0.92
CA LEU A 74 17.94 -1.57 0.78
C LEU A 74 17.24 -0.40 0.08
N ILE A 75 16.48 -0.69 -0.96
CA ILE A 75 15.75 0.32 -1.74
C ILE A 75 14.25 0.09 -1.59
N ALA A 76 13.54 1.11 -1.11
CA ALA A 76 12.09 1.12 -0.96
C ALA A 76 11.45 1.85 -2.14
N GLY A 77 10.89 1.10 -3.08
CA GLY A 77 10.25 1.60 -4.29
C GLY A 77 11.10 1.45 -5.53
N SER A 78 10.47 1.01 -6.60
CA SER A 78 11.08 0.73 -7.91
C SER A 78 10.73 1.76 -8.98
N GLY A 79 10.46 2.99 -8.59
CA GLY A 79 10.34 4.10 -9.51
C GLY A 79 11.68 4.43 -10.18
N PRO A 80 11.77 5.47 -11.04
CA PRO A 80 12.98 5.82 -11.77
C PRO A 80 14.20 5.98 -10.85
N SER A 81 14.05 6.64 -9.71
CA SER A 81 15.14 6.85 -8.75
C SER A 81 15.59 5.55 -8.10
N GLY A 82 14.63 4.68 -7.72
CA GLY A 82 14.94 3.38 -7.10
C GLY A 82 15.64 2.44 -8.06
N LEU A 83 15.19 2.37 -9.32
CA LEU A 83 15.81 1.55 -10.36
C LEU A 83 17.22 2.04 -10.71
N ALA A 84 17.41 3.35 -10.88
CA ALA A 84 18.72 3.93 -11.16
C ALA A 84 19.70 3.69 -9.99
N GLY A 85 19.23 3.90 -8.74
CA GLY A 85 20.04 3.65 -7.53
C GLY A 85 20.41 2.16 -7.38
N ALA A 86 19.45 1.25 -7.62
CA ALA A 86 19.70 -0.19 -7.59
C ALA A 86 20.77 -0.60 -8.61
N TYR A 87 20.62 -0.12 -9.82
CA TYR A 87 21.54 -0.42 -10.91
C TYR A 87 22.95 0.09 -10.62
N ALA A 88 23.07 1.36 -10.23
CA ALA A 88 24.36 1.94 -9.89
C ALA A 88 25.07 1.21 -8.75
N ALA A 89 24.35 0.93 -7.66
CA ALA A 89 24.92 0.22 -6.51
C ALA A 89 25.34 -1.23 -6.86
N ALA A 90 24.48 -1.94 -7.60
CA ALA A 90 24.73 -3.31 -7.99
C ALA A 90 25.96 -3.45 -8.92
N LYS A 91 26.11 -2.54 -9.87
CA LYS A 91 27.30 -2.47 -10.78
C LYS A 91 28.59 -2.21 -10.01
N ASN A 92 28.53 -1.55 -8.88
CA ASN A 92 29.68 -1.32 -8.00
C ASN A 92 29.88 -2.44 -6.94
N GLY A 93 29.19 -3.57 -7.10
CA GLY A 93 29.39 -4.76 -6.28
C GLY A 93 28.64 -4.77 -4.94
N ALA A 94 27.79 -3.78 -4.66
CA ALA A 94 26.97 -3.78 -3.44
C ALA A 94 25.92 -4.90 -3.47
N LYS A 95 25.67 -5.51 -2.31
CA LYS A 95 24.51 -6.41 -2.12
C LYS A 95 23.24 -5.57 -1.99
N VAL A 96 22.36 -5.62 -2.99
CA VAL A 96 21.20 -4.77 -3.10
C VAL A 96 19.92 -5.58 -2.91
N ILE A 97 18.98 -5.05 -2.13
CA ILE A 97 17.59 -5.52 -2.08
C ILE A 97 16.71 -4.38 -2.60
N LEU A 98 15.99 -4.62 -3.69
CA LEU A 98 14.98 -3.71 -4.24
C LEU A 98 13.59 -4.23 -3.91
N ALA A 99 12.83 -3.47 -3.14
CA ALA A 99 11.46 -3.80 -2.74
C ALA A 99 10.45 -2.87 -3.42
N GLU A 100 9.39 -3.47 -3.96
CA GLU A 100 8.26 -2.80 -4.61
C GLU A 100 6.94 -3.34 -4.07
N ASP A 101 6.03 -2.48 -3.64
CA ASP A 101 4.74 -2.87 -3.08
C ASP A 101 3.74 -3.33 -4.15
N LYS A 102 3.89 -2.83 -5.38
CA LYS A 102 3.05 -3.20 -6.52
C LYS A 102 3.53 -4.48 -7.20
N PRO A 103 2.68 -5.12 -8.02
CA PRO A 103 3.06 -6.30 -8.79
C PRO A 103 4.05 -5.99 -9.93
N ARG A 104 4.09 -4.75 -10.41
CA ARG A 104 4.94 -4.29 -11.53
C ARG A 104 5.96 -3.28 -11.03
N PHE A 105 7.17 -3.36 -11.57
CA PHE A 105 8.24 -2.40 -11.33
C PHE A 105 8.14 -1.22 -12.30
N GLY A 106 8.68 -0.07 -11.94
CA GLY A 106 8.75 1.11 -12.78
C GLY A 106 8.07 2.35 -12.21
N GLY A 107 7.19 2.19 -11.21
CA GLY A 107 6.51 3.31 -10.55
C GLY A 107 5.83 4.25 -11.56
N SER A 108 6.12 5.56 -11.50
CA SER A 108 5.54 6.56 -12.39
C SER A 108 5.89 6.37 -13.89
N LEU A 109 6.93 5.64 -14.21
CA LEU A 109 7.29 5.35 -15.61
C LEU A 109 6.25 4.48 -16.32
N LEU A 110 5.44 3.72 -15.56
CA LEU A 110 4.36 2.88 -16.11
C LEU A 110 3.18 3.71 -16.61
N THR A 111 3.02 4.94 -16.12
CA THR A 111 1.87 5.81 -16.40
C THR A 111 2.24 7.11 -17.12
N SER A 112 3.54 7.38 -17.30
CA SER A 112 4.05 8.56 -17.99
C SER A 112 4.42 8.25 -19.45
N ASP A 113 4.38 9.28 -20.29
CA ASP A 113 4.83 9.21 -21.68
C ASP A 113 6.29 9.73 -21.82
N VAL A 114 7.07 9.64 -20.72
CA VAL A 114 8.48 10.07 -20.70
C VAL A 114 9.34 9.06 -21.42
N ASN A 115 10.25 9.56 -22.27
CA ASN A 115 11.31 8.78 -22.89
C ASN A 115 12.63 8.93 -22.12
N ILE A 116 13.38 7.86 -21.99
CA ILE A 116 14.73 7.81 -21.43
C ILE A 116 15.67 7.32 -22.51
N GLY A 117 16.48 8.23 -23.04
CA GLY A 117 17.21 7.97 -24.27
C GLY A 117 16.27 7.74 -25.43
N ASN A 118 16.44 6.62 -26.15
CA ASN A 118 15.67 6.27 -27.36
C ASN A 118 14.51 5.29 -27.08
N GLN A 119 14.15 5.06 -25.82
CA GLN A 119 13.10 4.11 -25.42
C GLN A 119 12.09 4.75 -24.47
N SER A 120 10.89 4.20 -24.40
CA SER A 120 9.90 4.66 -23.42
C SER A 120 10.36 4.40 -21.98
N GLY A 121 9.89 5.20 -21.04
CA GLY A 121 10.22 4.98 -19.62
C GLY A 121 9.86 3.58 -19.13
N LYS A 122 8.77 3.01 -19.65
CA LYS A 122 8.34 1.65 -19.35
C LYS A 122 9.36 0.61 -19.86
N GLU A 123 9.78 0.69 -21.12
CA GLU A 123 10.79 -0.21 -21.69
C GLU A 123 12.13 -0.10 -20.96
N TRP A 124 12.54 1.11 -20.61
CA TRP A 124 13.73 1.33 -19.82
C TRP A 124 13.63 0.62 -18.44
N ALA A 125 12.50 0.78 -17.74
CA ALA A 125 12.30 0.14 -16.44
C ALA A 125 12.31 -1.40 -16.56
N GLU A 126 11.64 -1.96 -17.56
CA GLU A 126 11.62 -3.40 -17.82
C GLU A 126 13.03 -3.93 -18.13
N GLY A 127 13.81 -3.20 -18.93
CA GLY A 127 15.20 -3.54 -19.24
C GLY A 127 16.11 -3.54 -18.01
N ILE A 128 16.04 -2.48 -17.18
CA ILE A 128 16.81 -2.39 -15.93
C ILE A 128 16.45 -3.52 -14.97
N VAL A 129 15.15 -3.81 -14.80
CA VAL A 129 14.72 -4.90 -13.93
C VAL A 129 15.18 -6.25 -14.44
N ALA A 130 15.14 -6.48 -15.75
CA ALA A 130 15.66 -7.72 -16.34
C ALA A 130 17.16 -7.88 -16.06
N GLU A 131 17.96 -6.82 -16.23
CA GLU A 131 19.39 -6.85 -15.95
C GLU A 131 19.67 -7.07 -14.46
N LEU A 132 18.99 -6.33 -13.55
CA LEU A 132 19.12 -6.50 -12.10
C LEU A 132 18.85 -7.94 -11.65
N LYS A 133 17.87 -8.61 -12.24
CA LYS A 133 17.55 -10.02 -11.92
C LYS A 133 18.62 -11.01 -12.31
N THR A 134 19.52 -10.67 -13.22
CA THR A 134 20.66 -11.52 -13.61
C THR A 134 21.87 -11.35 -12.70
N MET A 135 21.91 -10.29 -11.89
CA MET A 135 23.03 -9.98 -11.03
C MET A 135 22.98 -10.81 -9.74
N PRO A 136 24.04 -11.57 -9.39
CA PRO A 136 24.05 -12.46 -8.21
C PRO A 136 24.00 -11.70 -6.86
N ASN A 137 24.40 -10.43 -6.86
CA ASN A 137 24.38 -9.55 -5.68
C ASN A 137 23.08 -8.76 -5.52
N VAL A 138 22.04 -9.04 -6.33
CA VAL A 138 20.77 -8.30 -6.30
C VAL A 138 19.58 -9.22 -6.01
N VAL A 139 18.75 -8.79 -5.09
CA VAL A 139 17.44 -9.41 -4.81
C VAL A 139 16.34 -8.43 -5.16
N VAL A 140 15.50 -8.78 -6.14
CA VAL A 140 14.37 -7.96 -6.59
C VAL A 140 13.08 -8.57 -6.10
N LYS A 141 12.30 -7.81 -5.32
CA LYS A 141 11.06 -8.24 -4.67
C LYS A 141 9.90 -7.32 -5.07
N ASN A 142 8.92 -7.84 -5.79
CA ASN A 142 7.63 -7.16 -5.97
C ASN A 142 6.60 -7.64 -4.93
N ARG A 143 5.44 -7.00 -4.86
CA ARG A 143 4.40 -7.27 -3.85
C ARG A 143 4.95 -7.27 -2.42
N SER A 144 5.95 -6.44 -2.18
CA SER A 144 6.77 -6.40 -0.99
C SER A 144 6.82 -4.99 -0.43
N GLN A 145 6.02 -4.75 0.60
CA GLN A 145 5.88 -3.46 1.24
C GLN A 145 6.81 -3.33 2.44
N ILE A 146 7.68 -2.33 2.43
CA ILE A 146 8.43 -1.91 3.61
C ILE A 146 7.50 -1.03 4.45
N PHE A 147 7.23 -1.41 5.69
CA PHE A 147 6.29 -0.72 6.56
C PHE A 147 6.88 -0.31 7.92
N GLY A 148 8.13 -0.70 8.20
CA GLY A 148 8.81 -0.34 9.43
C GLY A 148 10.28 0.00 9.18
N TYR A 149 10.77 1.06 9.83
CA TYR A 149 12.16 1.46 9.85
C TYR A 149 12.55 1.75 11.30
N TYR A 150 13.45 0.96 11.83
CA TYR A 150 13.83 0.92 13.23
C TYR A 150 15.31 1.25 13.42
N ASP A 151 15.74 1.32 14.66
CA ASP A 151 17.14 1.61 15.02
C ASP A 151 18.13 0.69 14.31
N HIS A 152 19.31 1.25 14.06
CA HIS A 152 20.42 0.56 13.39
C HIS A 152 20.08 0.03 11.99
N ASN A 153 19.33 0.80 11.22
CA ASN A 153 18.89 0.47 9.86
C ASN A 153 18.25 -0.92 9.75
N MET A 154 17.44 -1.28 10.74
CA MET A 154 16.60 -2.46 10.67
C MET A 154 15.25 -2.10 10.03
N LEU A 155 14.94 -2.72 8.91
CA LEU A 155 13.66 -2.52 8.23
C LEU A 155 12.85 -3.80 8.27
N VAL A 156 11.52 -3.62 8.28
CA VAL A 156 10.57 -4.72 8.22
C VAL A 156 9.73 -4.60 6.95
N MET A 157 9.71 -5.71 6.21
CA MET A 157 9.03 -5.79 4.91
C MET A 157 8.05 -6.97 4.91
N SER A 158 6.83 -6.73 4.44
CA SER A 158 5.81 -7.75 4.21
C SER A 158 5.77 -8.12 2.73
N GLU A 159 6.14 -9.34 2.39
CA GLU A 159 6.05 -9.92 1.05
C GLU A 159 4.75 -10.72 0.91
N LYS A 160 3.92 -10.43 -0.07
CA LYS A 160 2.76 -11.24 -0.46
C LYS A 160 3.23 -12.36 -1.39
N VAL A 161 3.28 -13.58 -0.89
CA VAL A 161 3.91 -14.71 -1.60
C VAL A 161 2.91 -15.45 -2.48
N SER A 162 1.74 -15.75 -1.96
CA SER A 162 0.78 -16.63 -2.65
C SER A 162 -0.66 -16.15 -2.67
N ASP A 163 -0.99 -15.01 -2.08
CA ASP A 163 -2.34 -14.45 -2.04
C ASP A 163 -2.95 -14.20 -3.44
N HIS A 164 -2.09 -14.00 -4.44
CA HIS A 164 -2.42 -13.74 -5.84
C HIS A 164 -2.37 -15.00 -6.74
N LEU A 165 -2.03 -16.15 -6.15
CA LEU A 165 -1.92 -17.43 -6.88
C LEU A 165 -3.19 -18.28 -6.69
N PRO A 166 -3.50 -19.17 -7.66
CA PRO A 166 -4.58 -20.13 -7.47
C PRO A 166 -4.38 -20.96 -6.19
N LYS A 167 -5.47 -21.23 -5.45
CA LYS A 167 -5.47 -21.94 -4.15
C LYS A 167 -4.88 -23.37 -4.16
N THR A 168 -4.46 -23.87 -5.29
CA THR A 168 -3.91 -25.23 -5.46
C THR A 168 -2.50 -25.41 -4.83
N LYS A 169 -1.84 -24.33 -4.42
CA LYS A 169 -0.50 -24.41 -3.80
C LYS A 169 -0.59 -24.39 -2.26
N LYS A 170 -1.13 -25.43 -1.66
CA LYS A 170 -1.33 -25.59 -0.19
C LYS A 170 -0.07 -25.43 0.67
N TYR A 171 1.12 -25.46 0.11
CA TYR A 171 2.38 -25.47 0.87
C TYR A 171 3.14 -24.15 0.85
N HIS A 172 2.69 -23.15 0.11
CA HIS A 172 3.33 -21.84 0.10
C HIS A 172 2.79 -20.95 1.23
N PRO A 173 3.64 -20.16 1.89
CA PRO A 173 3.15 -19.17 2.84
C PRO A 173 2.31 -18.13 2.10
N ASN A 174 1.28 -17.62 2.74
CA ASN A 174 0.49 -16.52 2.21
C ASN A 174 1.33 -15.23 2.18
N LYS A 175 1.95 -14.94 3.33
CA LYS A 175 2.84 -13.79 3.48
C LYS A 175 4.12 -14.20 4.14
N ARG A 176 5.16 -13.40 3.88
CA ARG A 176 6.46 -13.53 4.51
C ARG A 176 6.87 -12.19 5.10
N LEU A 177 7.24 -12.22 6.38
CA LEU A 177 7.76 -11.07 7.09
C LEU A 177 9.29 -11.13 7.06
N TRP A 178 9.90 -10.09 6.51
CA TRP A 178 11.33 -9.96 6.41
C TRP A 178 11.85 -8.95 7.42
N TYR A 179 12.85 -9.32 8.18
CA TYR A 179 13.66 -8.45 9.01
C TYR A 179 14.99 -8.21 8.31
N ILE A 180 15.18 -7.01 7.78
CA ILE A 180 16.32 -6.70 6.92
C ILE A 180 17.22 -5.69 7.64
N ARG A 181 18.47 -6.07 7.83
CA ARG A 181 19.50 -5.16 8.32
C ARG A 181 20.28 -4.62 7.12
N ALA A 182 20.17 -3.34 6.84
CA ALA A 182 20.87 -2.67 5.74
C ALA A 182 22.00 -1.78 6.27
N LYS A 183 23.10 -1.64 5.52
CA LYS A 183 24.09 -0.61 5.82
C LYS A 183 23.54 0.77 5.48
N GLU A 184 22.94 0.88 4.28
CA GLU A 184 22.34 2.10 3.77
C GLU A 184 20.91 1.83 3.30
N VAL A 185 20.09 2.86 3.31
CA VAL A 185 18.68 2.78 2.89
C VAL A 185 18.38 3.92 1.90
N LEU A 186 17.84 3.57 0.75
CA LEU A 186 17.32 4.50 -0.23
C LEU A 186 15.78 4.47 -0.22
N ILE A 187 15.16 5.55 0.25
CA ILE A 187 13.71 5.70 0.22
C ILE A 187 13.33 6.38 -1.10
N SER A 188 12.75 5.63 -2.03
CA SER A 188 12.28 6.09 -3.35
C SER A 188 10.81 5.73 -3.58
N SER A 189 10.02 5.84 -2.52
CA SER A 189 8.58 5.49 -2.47
C SER A 189 7.68 6.43 -3.29
N GLY A 190 8.22 7.50 -3.85
CA GLY A 190 7.46 8.47 -4.63
C GLY A 190 6.56 9.34 -3.77
N SER A 191 5.45 9.76 -4.37
CA SER A 191 4.46 10.61 -3.71
C SER A 191 3.04 10.13 -4.02
N ILE A 192 2.13 10.41 -3.11
CA ILE A 192 0.69 10.18 -3.29
C ILE A 192 0.04 11.54 -3.56
N GLU A 193 -0.75 11.60 -4.63
CA GLU A 193 -1.52 12.78 -4.97
C GLU A 193 -2.55 13.05 -3.85
N ARG A 194 -2.56 14.28 -3.35
CA ARG A 194 -3.51 14.67 -2.30
C ARG A 194 -4.84 15.10 -2.91
N PRO A 195 -5.97 14.52 -2.47
CA PRO A 195 -7.28 14.94 -2.95
C PRO A 195 -7.58 16.38 -2.51
N ILE A 196 -8.14 17.17 -3.43
CA ILE A 196 -8.67 18.49 -3.15
C ILE A 196 -10.09 18.34 -2.61
N VAL A 197 -10.41 19.05 -1.53
CA VAL A 197 -11.75 19.05 -0.94
C VAL A 197 -12.62 20.08 -1.63
N PHE A 198 -13.72 19.62 -2.21
CA PHE A 198 -14.78 20.47 -2.81
C PHE A 198 -16.15 19.80 -2.61
N GLY A 199 -17.24 20.53 -2.88
CA GLY A 199 -18.58 19.97 -2.74
C GLY A 199 -18.80 18.77 -3.67
N ASN A 200 -19.33 17.67 -3.15
CA ASN A 200 -19.59 16.41 -3.87
C ASN A 200 -18.33 15.68 -4.37
N ASN A 201 -17.17 15.93 -3.78
CA ASN A 201 -15.94 15.21 -4.13
C ASN A 201 -15.97 13.70 -3.80
N ASP A 202 -16.98 13.26 -3.06
CA ASP A 202 -17.26 11.86 -2.70
C ASP A 202 -18.21 11.15 -3.69
N THR A 203 -18.66 11.85 -4.73
CA THR A 203 -19.50 11.26 -5.77
C THR A 203 -18.72 10.17 -6.53
N PRO A 204 -19.34 8.99 -6.78
CA PRO A 204 -18.73 7.95 -7.61
C PRO A 204 -18.28 8.49 -8.98
N GLY A 205 -17.03 8.19 -9.36
CA GLY A 205 -16.42 8.69 -10.59
C GLY A 205 -15.51 9.90 -10.40
N VAL A 206 -15.58 10.59 -9.25
CA VAL A 206 -14.57 11.59 -8.87
C VAL A 206 -13.32 10.86 -8.37
N MET A 207 -12.21 11.02 -9.04
CA MET A 207 -10.96 10.36 -8.73
C MET A 207 -9.75 11.25 -8.99
N LEU A 208 -8.62 10.90 -8.40
CA LEU A 208 -7.35 11.57 -8.62
C LEU A 208 -6.84 11.36 -10.05
N SER A 209 -6.11 12.31 -10.59
CA SER A 209 -5.57 12.22 -11.95
C SER A 209 -4.56 11.07 -12.09
N SER A 210 -3.78 10.80 -11.04
CA SER A 210 -2.88 9.65 -10.97
C SER A 210 -3.63 8.31 -11.06
N ALA A 211 -4.78 8.19 -10.40
CA ALA A 211 -5.62 7.01 -10.47
C ALA A 211 -6.20 6.82 -11.88
N ALA A 212 -6.71 7.88 -12.50
CA ALA A 212 -7.20 7.83 -13.87
C ALA A 212 -6.12 7.38 -14.86
N LYS A 213 -4.91 7.92 -14.75
CA LYS A 213 -3.75 7.49 -15.58
C LYS A 213 -3.41 6.00 -15.35
N GLU A 214 -3.44 5.54 -14.11
CA GLU A 214 -3.16 4.13 -13.79
C GLU A 214 -4.20 3.19 -14.41
N TYR A 215 -5.50 3.55 -14.36
CA TYR A 215 -6.54 2.78 -15.04
C TYR A 215 -6.37 2.73 -16.56
N LEU A 216 -5.95 3.81 -17.18
CA LEU A 216 -5.79 3.88 -18.64
C LEU A 216 -4.52 3.21 -19.17
N LYS A 217 -3.43 3.20 -18.39
CA LYS A 217 -2.10 2.78 -18.87
C LYS A 217 -1.66 1.41 -18.35
N VAL A 218 -2.21 0.98 -17.19
CA VAL A 218 -1.73 -0.23 -16.49
C VAL A 218 -2.78 -1.35 -16.50
N TYR A 219 -4.08 -1.00 -16.47
CA TYR A 219 -5.22 -1.91 -16.44
C TYR A 219 -6.09 -1.80 -17.69
#